data_f11b39d5ba8ae68cbf742724ec7abaab
#
_entry.id   f11b39d5ba8ae68cbf742724ec7abaab
#
_cell.length_a   1.000
_cell.length_b   1.000
_cell.length_c   1.000
_cell.angle_alpha   90.00
_cell.angle_beta   90.00
_cell.angle_gamma   90.00
#
_symmetry.space_group_name_H-M   'P 1'
#
loop_
_entity.id
_entity.type
_entity.pdbx_description
1 polymer ?
#
loop_
_entity_poly.entity_id
_entity_poly.type
_entity_poly.pdbx_seq_one_letter_code
_entity_poly.pdbx_strand_id
1 'polypeptide(L)'
;MLIVLLTDPVHASGDVIFDTYTHTVEMDPEDSFHEINVLLSMPGTVKEIILNLPPRTEKLQVFIDENRSNYVLEEKKGYSVLKIKLQDNSSTKHFITITYHTDYPIFELQDKVMYNSEFIPSYNTSKFNYILKLPVGYIIPDEKEVSFFIHPEPGSIYSDGQRIILLWEQRNVDSAFEISVMMEPTSASGSAIPLLIGTLSLLILFGAGYRNYYKKGGREDSAVTVSYPALVEHEKVVVDLLEKADGNVMWQKQIQVESGFSKVKVSRVLQSLEKRGVIRKEAWGNTNKIHLVKEQEDLNLVDK
;
A
#
# COMPACT_ATOMS: atom_id res chain seq x y z
N MET A 1 -1.44 29.27 16.13
CA MET A 1 -2.25 29.48 17.37
C MET A 1 -3.09 28.23 17.54
N LEU A 2 -2.56 27.29 18.33
CA LEU A 2 -3.18 25.99 18.58
C LEU A 2 -4.37 26.23 19.52
N ILE A 3 -5.59 26.09 19.03
CA ILE A 3 -6.78 26.14 19.90
C ILE A 3 -6.98 24.70 20.40
N VAL A 4 -6.42 24.42 21.56
CA VAL A 4 -6.77 23.23 22.34
C VAL A 4 -8.19 23.48 22.87
N LEU A 5 -9.19 22.93 22.21
CA LEU A 5 -10.53 22.84 22.76
C LEU A 5 -10.52 21.72 23.80
N LEU A 6 -10.28 22.07 25.06
CA LEU A 6 -10.60 21.22 26.19
C LEU A 6 -12.13 21.00 26.19
N THR A 7 -12.58 19.96 25.54
CA THR A 7 -13.93 19.46 25.71
C THR A 7 -13.92 18.59 26.95
N ASP A 8 -14.78 18.90 27.93
CA ASP A 8 -14.97 18.00 29.05
C ASP A 8 -15.39 16.64 28.50
N PRO A 9 -14.60 15.57 28.73
CA PRO A 9 -14.99 14.24 28.27
C PRO A 9 -16.30 13.89 28.98
N VAL A 10 -17.30 13.49 28.21
CA VAL A 10 -18.50 12.88 28.78
C VAL A 10 -18.06 11.54 29.39
N HIS A 11 -17.74 11.55 30.67
CA HIS A 11 -17.44 10.33 31.42
C HIS A 11 -18.74 9.53 31.52
N ALA A 12 -18.86 8.53 30.68
CA ALA A 12 -19.90 7.51 30.82
C ALA A 12 -19.58 6.64 32.06
N SER A 13 -20.61 6.08 32.67
CA SER A 13 -20.53 5.32 33.91
C SER A 13 -19.42 4.26 33.89
N GLY A 14 -18.64 4.15 34.98
CA GLY A 14 -17.42 3.37 35.12
C GLY A 14 -17.48 1.85 34.90
N ASP A 15 -18.58 1.34 34.35
CA ASP A 15 -18.86 -0.11 34.24
C ASP A 15 -18.65 -0.66 32.81
N VAL A 16 -18.43 0.20 31.80
CA VAL A 16 -18.19 -0.21 30.42
C VAL A 16 -16.69 -0.22 30.15
N ILE A 17 -16.20 -1.33 29.62
CA ILE A 17 -14.78 -1.48 29.26
C ILE A 17 -14.73 -1.86 27.77
N PHE A 18 -13.88 -1.19 27.02
CA PHE A 18 -13.52 -1.60 25.67
C PHE A 18 -12.37 -2.61 25.78
N ASP A 19 -12.68 -3.89 25.65
CA ASP A 19 -11.65 -4.95 25.63
C ASP A 19 -10.65 -4.73 24.49
N THR A 20 -11.18 -4.38 23.31
CA THR A 20 -10.38 -4.01 22.15
C THR A 20 -11.07 -2.87 21.41
N TYR A 21 -10.31 -1.86 21.03
CA TYR A 21 -10.73 -0.78 20.15
C TYR A 21 -9.74 -0.72 18.99
N THR A 22 -10.20 -0.97 17.77
CA THR A 22 -9.39 -0.87 16.57
C THR A 22 -9.99 0.20 15.66
N HIS A 23 -9.20 1.22 15.33
CA HIS A 23 -9.56 2.27 14.42
C HIS A 23 -8.69 2.18 13.17
N THR A 24 -9.29 1.84 12.05
CA THR A 24 -8.63 1.80 10.74
C THR A 24 -9.06 3.02 9.94
N VAL A 25 -8.09 3.74 9.41
CA VAL A 25 -8.30 4.91 8.55
C VAL A 25 -7.65 4.64 7.20
N GLU A 26 -8.43 4.68 6.15
CA GLU A 26 -7.94 4.68 4.77
C GLU A 26 -8.04 6.10 4.22
N MET A 27 -6.89 6.70 3.95
CA MET A 27 -6.83 8.05 3.43
C MET A 27 -6.87 8.07 1.91
N ASP A 28 -7.64 9.01 1.39
CA ASP A 28 -7.49 9.58 0.06
C ASP A 28 -7.06 11.05 0.21
N PRO A 29 -6.55 11.72 -0.85
CA PRO A 29 -6.02 13.08 -0.70
C PRO A 29 -7.01 14.10 -0.12
N GLU A 30 -8.30 13.96 -0.39
CA GLU A 30 -9.35 14.92 -0.02
C GLU A 30 -10.34 14.38 1.03
N ASP A 31 -10.32 13.08 1.32
CA ASP A 31 -11.29 12.40 2.17
C ASP A 31 -10.61 11.23 2.92
N SER A 32 -11.25 10.72 3.93
CA SER A 32 -10.82 9.52 4.63
C SER A 32 -12.01 8.62 4.95
N PHE A 33 -11.84 7.33 4.72
CA PHE A 33 -12.75 6.30 5.18
C PHE A 33 -12.27 5.76 6.52
N HIS A 34 -13.17 5.76 7.49
CA HIS A 34 -12.91 5.30 8.86
C HIS A 34 -13.72 4.05 9.16
N GLU A 35 -13.07 3.06 9.75
CA GLU A 35 -13.69 1.87 10.31
C GLU A 35 -13.24 1.70 11.75
N ILE A 36 -14.20 1.72 12.67
CA ILE A 36 -13.98 1.51 14.10
C ILE A 36 -14.61 0.18 14.49
N ASN A 37 -13.80 -0.74 15.02
CA ASN A 37 -14.21 -2.02 15.53
C ASN A 37 -13.97 -2.08 17.04
N VAL A 38 -15.03 -2.25 17.82
CA VAL A 38 -14.98 -2.29 19.29
C VAL A 38 -15.54 -3.60 19.79
N LEU A 39 -14.72 -4.34 20.53
CA LEU A 39 -15.21 -5.40 21.42
C LEU A 39 -15.36 -4.80 22.80
N LEU A 40 -16.57 -4.77 23.32
CA LEU A 40 -16.84 -4.20 24.63
C LEU A 40 -17.41 -5.23 25.59
N SER A 41 -17.07 -5.06 26.87
CA SER A 41 -17.65 -5.75 28.02
C SER A 41 -18.39 -4.75 28.90
N MET A 42 -19.61 -5.09 29.31
CA MET A 42 -20.45 -4.22 30.13
C MET A 42 -21.43 -4.99 30.99
N PRO A 43 -21.89 -4.40 32.13
CA PRO A 43 -23.05 -4.92 32.84
C PRO A 43 -24.33 -4.82 32.00
N GLY A 44 -25.24 -5.76 32.15
CA GLY A 44 -26.51 -5.79 31.42
C GLY A 44 -27.47 -4.62 31.68
N THR A 45 -27.08 -3.66 32.50
CA THR A 45 -27.86 -2.44 32.80
C THR A 45 -27.61 -1.29 31.86
N VAL A 46 -26.52 -1.33 31.06
CA VAL A 46 -26.13 -0.26 30.11
C VAL A 46 -27.02 -0.36 28.87
N LYS A 47 -27.70 0.71 28.55
CA LYS A 47 -28.63 0.80 27.41
C LYS A 47 -28.12 1.62 26.25
N GLU A 48 -27.05 2.39 26.44
CA GLU A 48 -26.53 3.30 25.45
C GLU A 48 -25.01 3.39 25.56
N ILE A 49 -24.35 3.42 24.41
CA ILE A 49 -22.92 3.69 24.26
C ILE A 49 -22.76 5.06 23.59
N ILE A 50 -21.83 5.87 24.10
CA ILE A 50 -21.55 7.21 23.60
C ILE A 50 -20.11 7.23 23.10
N LEU A 51 -19.91 7.70 21.87
CA LEU A 51 -18.59 7.85 21.24
C LEU A 51 -18.45 9.27 20.65
N ASN A 52 -17.26 9.81 20.72
CA ASN A 52 -16.92 11.04 20.04
C ASN A 52 -16.35 10.70 18.64
N LEU A 53 -16.92 11.32 17.62
CA LEU A 53 -16.46 11.26 16.24
C LEU A 53 -15.93 12.61 15.79
N PRO A 54 -15.11 12.68 14.74
CA PRO A 54 -14.67 13.95 14.18
C PRO A 54 -15.89 14.76 13.64
N PRO A 55 -15.74 16.05 13.44
CA PRO A 55 -16.76 16.87 12.77
C PRO A 55 -16.89 16.45 11.30
N ARG A 56 -18.00 16.83 10.67
CA ARG A 56 -18.27 16.52 9.25
C ARG A 56 -18.26 15.03 8.93
N THR A 57 -18.74 14.24 9.89
CA THR A 57 -18.94 12.80 9.71
C THR A 57 -20.06 12.52 8.74
N GLU A 58 -19.78 11.89 7.62
CA GLU A 58 -20.74 11.54 6.56
C GLU A 58 -20.87 10.01 6.38
N LYS A 59 -21.94 9.57 5.73
CA LYS A 59 -22.20 8.17 5.37
C LYS A 59 -22.08 7.20 6.55
N LEU A 60 -22.39 7.67 7.76
CA LEU A 60 -22.26 6.92 9.00
C LEU A 60 -23.13 5.66 8.98
N GLN A 61 -22.54 4.52 9.31
CA GLN A 61 -23.22 3.26 9.53
C GLN A 61 -22.75 2.65 10.85
N VAL A 62 -23.67 2.02 11.57
CA VAL A 62 -23.40 1.38 12.85
C VAL A 62 -24.00 -0.01 12.85
N PHE A 63 -23.19 -1.00 13.23
CA PHE A 63 -23.61 -2.39 13.40
C PHE A 63 -23.24 -2.85 14.80
N ILE A 64 -24.14 -3.62 15.41
CA ILE A 64 -23.93 -4.31 16.68
C ILE A 64 -24.16 -5.80 16.44
N ASP A 65 -23.17 -6.64 16.74
CA ASP A 65 -23.22 -8.07 16.52
C ASP A 65 -23.71 -8.40 15.09
N GLU A 66 -23.11 -7.71 14.09
CA GLU A 66 -23.40 -7.80 12.65
C GLU A 66 -24.77 -7.24 12.22
N ASN A 67 -25.64 -6.82 13.15
CA ASN A 67 -26.93 -6.26 12.84
C ASN A 67 -26.87 -4.72 12.78
N ARG A 68 -27.51 -4.14 11.76
CA ARG A 68 -27.58 -2.68 11.65
C ARG A 68 -28.32 -2.09 12.85
N SER A 69 -27.70 -1.13 13.52
CA SER A 69 -28.25 -0.49 14.71
C SER A 69 -28.76 0.90 14.44
N ASN A 70 -29.76 1.32 15.24
CA ASN A 70 -30.19 2.70 15.29
C ASN A 70 -29.25 3.51 16.18
N TYR A 71 -28.94 4.71 15.73
CA TYR A 71 -28.10 5.65 16.44
C TYR A 71 -28.66 7.07 16.38
N VAL A 72 -28.13 7.95 17.22
CA VAL A 72 -28.34 9.40 17.16
C VAL A 72 -26.97 10.05 17.01
N LEU A 73 -26.82 10.93 16.03
CA LEU A 73 -25.62 11.74 15.84
C LEU A 73 -25.95 13.19 16.18
N GLU A 74 -25.26 13.74 17.16
CA GLU A 74 -25.39 15.15 17.57
C GLU A 74 -24.14 15.89 17.19
N GLU A 75 -24.25 16.84 16.27
CA GLU A 75 -23.14 17.72 15.93
C GLU A 75 -22.88 18.74 17.03
N LYS A 76 -21.61 18.86 17.41
CA LYS A 76 -21.11 19.85 18.36
C LYS A 76 -20.07 20.73 17.69
N LYS A 77 -19.61 21.78 18.38
CA LYS A 77 -18.55 22.64 17.86
C LYS A 77 -17.21 21.89 17.92
N GLY A 78 -16.75 21.37 16.77
CA GLY A 78 -15.45 20.70 16.62
C GLY A 78 -15.47 19.19 16.75
N TYR A 79 -16.59 18.55 17.06
CA TYR A 79 -16.75 17.08 17.10
C TYR A 79 -18.21 16.70 16.97
N SER A 80 -18.48 15.42 16.78
CA SER A 80 -19.85 14.85 16.78
C SER A 80 -19.99 13.81 17.88
N VAL A 81 -21.12 13.75 18.54
CA VAL A 81 -21.43 12.76 19.58
C VAL A 81 -22.34 11.69 18.98
N LEU A 82 -21.83 10.50 18.91
CA LEU A 82 -22.56 9.31 18.45
C LEU A 82 -23.16 8.57 19.67
N LYS A 83 -24.48 8.44 19.72
CA LYS A 83 -25.20 7.68 20.74
C LYS A 83 -25.80 6.43 20.10
N ILE A 84 -25.38 5.26 20.56
CA ILE A 84 -25.76 3.94 20.04
C ILE A 84 -26.64 3.27 21.08
N LYS A 85 -27.88 2.93 20.72
CA LYS A 85 -28.82 2.21 21.61
C LYS A 85 -28.60 0.71 21.50
N LEU A 86 -28.42 0.05 22.63
CA LEU A 86 -28.30 -1.39 22.74
C LEU A 86 -29.72 -1.99 22.90
N GLN A 87 -30.11 -2.90 22.01
CA GLN A 87 -31.46 -3.44 21.95
C GLN A 87 -31.69 -4.63 22.90
N ASP A 88 -30.60 -5.40 23.18
CA ASP A 88 -30.69 -6.56 24.06
C ASP A 88 -29.66 -6.49 25.18
N ASN A 89 -30.13 -6.59 26.39
CA ASN A 89 -29.32 -6.51 27.62
C ASN A 89 -28.96 -7.88 28.19
N SER A 90 -29.23 -8.97 27.48
CA SER A 90 -28.93 -10.34 27.95
C SER A 90 -27.43 -10.67 27.78
N SER A 91 -26.77 -10.07 26.82
CA SER A 91 -25.33 -10.24 26.61
C SER A 91 -24.53 -9.23 27.43
N THR A 92 -23.41 -9.67 27.99
CA THR A 92 -22.42 -8.83 28.66
C THR A 92 -21.26 -8.40 27.72
N LYS A 93 -21.25 -8.91 26.49
CA LYS A 93 -20.26 -8.60 25.49
C LYS A 93 -20.94 -8.29 24.17
N HIS A 94 -20.47 -7.25 23.50
CA HIS A 94 -20.93 -6.85 22.17
C HIS A 94 -19.78 -6.49 21.28
N PHE A 95 -19.94 -6.73 19.98
CA PHE A 95 -19.03 -6.27 18.94
C PHE A 95 -19.72 -5.15 18.14
N ILE A 96 -19.11 -3.96 18.15
CA ILE A 96 -19.64 -2.80 17.44
C ILE A 96 -18.71 -2.47 16.28
N THR A 97 -19.28 -2.33 15.09
CA THR A 97 -18.59 -1.80 13.90
C THR A 97 -19.24 -0.47 13.52
N ILE A 98 -18.42 0.55 13.36
CA ILE A 98 -18.81 1.90 12.92
C ILE A 98 -18.01 2.26 11.70
N THR A 99 -18.67 2.65 10.62
CA THR A 99 -18.00 3.13 9.41
C THR A 99 -18.50 4.52 9.03
N TYR A 100 -17.61 5.39 8.60
CA TYR A 100 -17.96 6.73 8.15
C TYR A 100 -16.87 7.33 7.24
N HIS A 101 -17.21 8.45 6.60
CA HIS A 101 -16.32 9.28 5.83
C HIS A 101 -16.18 10.66 6.49
N THR A 102 -15.01 11.28 6.34
CA THR A 102 -14.77 12.66 6.74
C THR A 102 -13.56 13.25 6.02
N ASP A 103 -13.61 14.53 5.70
CA ASP A 103 -12.46 15.31 5.21
C ASP A 103 -11.60 15.88 6.37
N TYR A 104 -12.05 15.69 7.60
CA TYR A 104 -11.31 16.05 8.81
C TYR A 104 -10.57 14.80 9.33
N PRO A 105 -9.35 14.88 9.73
CA PRO A 105 -8.47 16.03 9.96
C PRO A 105 -7.31 16.14 8.93
N ILE A 106 -7.64 16.35 7.68
CA ILE A 106 -6.68 16.47 6.59
C ILE A 106 -6.38 17.94 6.32
N PHE A 107 -5.10 18.32 6.27
CA PHE A 107 -4.65 19.70 6.04
C PHE A 107 -3.61 19.72 4.93
N GLU A 108 -3.83 20.54 3.92
CA GLU A 108 -2.84 20.80 2.89
C GLU A 108 -1.82 21.85 3.35
N LEU A 109 -0.54 21.55 3.19
CA LEU A 109 0.59 22.41 3.51
C LEU A 109 1.54 22.48 2.31
N GLN A 110 1.28 23.41 1.39
CA GLN A 110 2.02 23.55 0.13
C GLN A 110 1.95 22.27 -0.72
N ASP A 111 3.04 21.54 -0.82
CA ASP A 111 3.19 20.26 -1.53
C ASP A 111 3.01 19.03 -0.63
N LYS A 112 2.73 19.24 0.65
CA LYS A 112 2.58 18.18 1.66
C LYS A 112 1.16 18.15 2.20
N VAL A 113 0.78 16.99 2.71
CA VAL A 113 -0.49 16.78 3.41
C VAL A 113 -0.17 16.38 4.85
N MET A 114 -0.84 17.00 5.78
CA MET A 114 -0.76 16.66 7.20
C MET A 114 -2.08 16.04 7.65
N TYR A 115 -2.00 14.86 8.23
CA TYR A 115 -3.06 14.21 8.96
C TYR A 115 -2.84 14.43 10.45
N ASN A 116 -3.86 14.96 11.15
CA ASN A 116 -3.78 15.19 12.60
C ASN A 116 -5.06 14.75 13.27
N SER A 117 -5.04 13.62 13.96
CA SER A 117 -6.19 13.04 14.63
C SER A 117 -5.95 12.89 16.12
N GLU A 118 -6.95 13.23 16.91
CA GLU A 118 -6.96 13.03 18.36
C GLU A 118 -8.01 11.95 18.70
N PHE A 119 -7.59 10.92 19.39
CA PHE A 119 -8.47 9.93 19.98
C PHE A 119 -8.66 10.25 21.46
N ILE A 120 -9.90 10.54 21.84
CA ILE A 120 -10.28 10.75 23.25
C ILE A 120 -11.13 9.54 23.66
N PRO A 121 -10.61 8.66 24.53
CA PRO A 121 -11.34 7.46 24.95
C PRO A 121 -12.59 7.87 25.72
N SER A 122 -13.77 7.44 25.29
CA SER A 122 -15.03 7.60 26.00
C SER A 122 -15.16 6.60 27.17
N TYR A 123 -14.39 5.52 27.11
CA TYR A 123 -14.38 4.42 28.10
C TYR A 123 -12.94 3.89 28.27
N ASN A 124 -12.67 3.26 29.39
CA ASN A 124 -11.41 2.56 29.60
C ASN A 124 -11.19 1.53 28.51
N THR A 125 -10.04 1.62 27.83
CA THR A 125 -9.72 0.77 26.67
C THR A 125 -8.52 -0.12 27.00
N SER A 126 -8.74 -1.43 27.10
CA SER A 126 -7.69 -2.39 27.46
C SER A 126 -6.65 -2.56 26.36
N LYS A 127 -7.11 -2.66 25.09
CA LYS A 127 -6.24 -2.73 23.91
C LYS A 127 -6.74 -1.75 22.86
N PHE A 128 -5.88 -0.82 22.49
CA PHE A 128 -6.13 0.18 21.43
C PHE A 128 -5.18 -0.07 20.27
N ASN A 129 -5.74 -0.18 19.06
CA ASN A 129 -4.98 -0.25 17.82
C ASN A 129 -5.46 0.89 16.91
N TYR A 130 -4.49 1.64 16.39
CA TYR A 130 -4.75 2.64 15.36
C TYR A 130 -3.97 2.28 14.10
N ILE A 131 -4.66 2.14 12.99
CA ILE A 131 -4.11 1.74 11.70
C ILE A 131 -4.38 2.86 10.69
N LEU A 132 -3.33 3.53 10.24
CA LEU A 132 -3.43 4.57 9.23
C LEU A 132 -2.82 4.08 7.92
N LYS A 133 -3.65 4.00 6.88
CA LYS A 133 -3.23 3.67 5.53
C LYS A 133 -3.12 4.96 4.73
N LEU A 134 -1.91 5.33 4.31
CA LEU A 134 -1.67 6.55 3.53
C LEU A 134 -2.33 6.47 2.14
N PRO A 135 -2.60 7.60 1.48
CA PRO A 135 -3.09 7.59 0.11
C PRO A 135 -2.12 6.88 -0.84
N VAL A 136 -2.66 6.28 -1.90
CA VAL A 136 -1.83 5.65 -2.94
C VAL A 136 -0.92 6.71 -3.59
N GLY A 137 0.38 6.40 -3.70
CA GLY A 137 1.36 7.33 -4.27
C GLY A 137 1.83 8.42 -3.30
N TYR A 138 1.59 8.26 -2.01
CA TYR A 138 2.15 9.13 -0.97
C TYR A 138 3.23 8.40 -0.17
N ILE A 139 4.23 9.16 0.25
CA ILE A 139 5.33 8.69 1.10
C ILE A 139 5.47 9.61 2.33
N ILE A 140 6.17 9.10 3.32
CA ILE A 140 6.67 9.91 4.42
C ILE A 140 7.96 10.55 3.93
N PRO A 141 8.15 11.88 4.08
CA PRO A 141 9.36 12.54 3.62
C PRO A 141 10.62 11.90 4.22
N ASP A 142 11.62 11.64 3.36
CA ASP A 142 12.91 11.03 3.75
C ASP A 142 13.90 12.11 4.21
N GLU A 143 13.54 12.86 5.24
CA GLU A 143 14.48 13.76 5.88
C GLU A 143 15.06 13.07 7.12
N LYS A 144 16.31 13.40 7.46
CA LYS A 144 17.09 12.76 8.54
C LYS A 144 16.45 12.84 9.93
N GLU A 145 15.29 13.49 10.04
CA GLU A 145 14.55 13.73 11.27
C GLU A 145 13.11 13.20 11.15
N VAL A 146 12.96 11.89 11.00
CA VAL A 146 11.64 11.20 10.91
C VAL A 146 10.70 11.58 12.06
N SER A 147 11.23 11.95 13.21
CA SER A 147 10.45 12.35 14.40
C SER A 147 9.59 13.61 14.20
N PHE A 148 9.86 14.44 13.19
CA PHE A 148 9.03 15.62 12.89
C PHE A 148 7.84 15.30 11.99
N PHE A 149 7.89 14.18 11.24
CA PHE A 149 6.85 13.85 10.28
C PHE A 149 5.82 12.86 10.80
N ILE A 150 6.13 12.13 11.85
CA ILE A 150 5.22 11.20 12.51
C ILE A 150 5.33 11.38 14.03
N HIS A 151 4.20 11.66 14.66
CA HIS A 151 4.15 11.76 16.11
C HIS A 151 2.84 11.14 16.63
N PRO A 152 2.89 10.27 17.63
CA PRO A 152 4.08 9.59 18.15
C PRO A 152 4.64 8.57 17.15
N GLU A 153 5.84 8.07 17.41
CA GLU A 153 6.44 7.03 16.58
C GLU A 153 5.55 5.78 16.56
N PRO A 154 5.20 5.23 15.39
CA PRO A 154 4.37 4.04 15.30
C PRO A 154 5.14 2.80 15.74
N GLY A 155 4.43 1.82 16.30
CA GLY A 155 4.99 0.53 16.67
C GLY A 155 5.45 -0.29 15.47
N SER A 156 4.84 -0.05 14.30
CA SER A 156 5.19 -0.73 13.05
C SER A 156 4.86 0.13 11.83
N ILE A 157 5.74 0.06 10.82
CA ILE A 157 5.53 0.64 9.49
C ILE A 157 5.71 -0.48 8.48
N TYR A 158 4.73 -0.69 7.61
CA TYR A 158 4.81 -1.70 6.55
C TYR A 158 4.09 -1.22 5.28
N SER A 159 4.13 -2.01 4.22
CA SER A 159 3.43 -1.72 2.98
C SER A 159 2.68 -2.94 2.48
N ASP A 160 1.48 -2.72 1.94
CA ASP A 160 0.70 -3.74 1.22
C ASP A 160 1.10 -3.86 -0.27
N GLY A 161 2.08 -3.07 -0.71
CA GLY A 161 2.56 -2.98 -2.10
C GLY A 161 1.99 -1.78 -2.86
N GLN A 162 1.00 -1.09 -2.33
CA GLN A 162 0.40 0.12 -2.91
C GLN A 162 0.44 1.31 -1.95
N ARG A 163 0.28 1.05 -0.65
CA ARG A 163 0.17 2.07 0.42
C ARG A 163 1.18 1.80 1.52
N ILE A 164 1.59 2.84 2.20
CA ILE A 164 2.30 2.76 3.47
C ILE A 164 1.24 2.67 4.57
N ILE A 165 1.45 1.76 5.51
CA ILE A 165 0.55 1.49 6.62
C ILE A 165 1.31 1.70 7.92
N LEU A 166 0.77 2.57 8.77
CA LEU A 166 1.30 2.89 10.08
C LEU A 166 0.41 2.24 11.15
N LEU A 167 1.01 1.57 12.12
CA LEU A 167 0.31 0.90 13.21
C LEU A 167 0.80 1.40 14.56
N TRP A 168 -0.12 1.90 15.37
CA TRP A 168 0.09 2.18 16.79
C TRP A 168 -0.71 1.18 17.63
N GLU A 169 -0.06 0.59 18.62
CA GLU A 169 -0.68 -0.30 19.60
C GLU A 169 -0.43 0.24 21.01
N GLN A 170 -1.49 0.38 21.76
CA GLN A 170 -1.41 0.80 23.17
C GLN A 170 -2.27 -0.09 24.06
N ARG A 171 -1.92 -0.15 25.35
CA ARG A 171 -2.67 -0.89 26.35
C ARG A 171 -3.10 0.04 27.48
N ASN A 172 -4.29 -0.22 28.03
CA ASN A 172 -4.86 0.53 29.15
C ASN A 172 -4.90 2.05 28.88
N VAL A 173 -5.53 2.42 27.75
CA VAL A 173 -5.64 3.82 27.33
C VAL A 173 -6.78 4.47 28.10
N ASP A 174 -6.44 5.47 28.91
CA ASP A 174 -7.31 6.28 29.75
C ASP A 174 -7.20 7.78 29.47
N SER A 175 -6.26 8.17 28.59
CA SER A 175 -5.96 9.57 28.25
C SER A 175 -6.04 9.79 26.74
N ALA A 176 -6.12 11.05 26.33
CA ALA A 176 -6.13 11.43 24.93
C ALA A 176 -4.83 10.99 24.24
N PHE A 177 -4.98 10.49 23.00
CA PHE A 177 -3.89 10.06 22.15
C PHE A 177 -3.95 10.81 20.83
N GLU A 178 -2.96 11.64 20.56
CA GLU A 178 -2.86 12.45 19.36
C GLU A 178 -1.91 11.80 18.36
N ILE A 179 -2.31 11.77 17.09
CA ILE A 179 -1.51 11.26 15.97
C ILE A 179 -1.36 12.38 14.95
N SER A 180 -0.11 12.70 14.64
CA SER A 180 0.23 13.63 13.55
C SER A 180 1.11 12.90 12.54
N VAL A 181 0.73 12.91 11.27
CA VAL A 181 1.50 12.33 10.17
C VAL A 181 1.58 13.33 9.02
N MET A 182 2.79 13.68 8.63
CA MET A 182 3.04 14.46 7.42
C MET A 182 3.44 13.52 6.29
N MET A 183 2.85 13.73 5.12
CA MET A 183 3.11 12.93 3.93
C MET A 183 3.23 13.83 2.71
N GLU A 184 3.90 13.35 1.68
CA GLU A 184 4.05 14.04 0.40
C GLU A 184 3.73 13.09 -0.74
N PRO A 185 3.14 13.60 -1.84
CA PRO A 185 2.95 12.78 -3.02
C PRO A 185 4.33 12.35 -3.52
N THR A 186 4.48 11.05 -3.85
CA THR A 186 5.63 10.64 -4.64
C THR A 186 5.62 11.52 -5.87
N SER A 187 6.63 12.37 -6.01
CA SER A 187 6.82 13.05 -7.28
C SER A 187 7.00 11.94 -8.32
N ALA A 188 5.85 11.45 -8.84
CA ALA A 188 5.92 10.83 -10.12
C ALA A 188 6.61 11.91 -10.96
N SER A 189 7.83 11.67 -11.38
CA SER A 189 8.45 12.49 -12.42
C SER A 189 7.61 12.29 -13.68
N GLY A 190 6.35 12.71 -13.58
CA GLY A 190 5.29 12.56 -14.56
C GLY A 190 5.50 13.45 -15.78
N SER A 191 6.62 14.17 -15.82
CA SER A 191 7.04 14.89 -17.02
C SER A 191 7.80 14.03 -18.01
N ALA A 192 8.30 12.85 -17.61
CA ALA A 192 9.05 11.98 -18.53
C ALA A 192 8.14 11.06 -19.38
N ILE A 193 6.98 10.65 -18.85
CA ILE A 193 6.08 9.73 -19.57
C ILE A 193 5.49 10.36 -20.85
N PRO A 194 4.91 11.58 -20.87
CA PRO A 194 4.46 12.20 -22.10
C PRO A 194 5.63 12.55 -23.05
N LEU A 195 6.82 12.84 -22.52
CA LEU A 195 8.01 13.08 -23.34
C LEU A 195 8.53 11.77 -23.94
N LEU A 196 8.51 10.66 -23.22
CA LEU A 196 8.83 9.31 -23.72
C LEU A 196 7.82 8.85 -24.77
N ILE A 197 6.51 9.08 -24.57
CA ILE A 197 5.48 8.75 -25.58
C ILE A 197 5.65 9.64 -26.80
N GLY A 198 5.94 10.93 -26.63
CA GLY A 198 6.22 11.86 -27.71
C GLY A 198 7.46 11.47 -28.51
N THR A 199 8.56 11.11 -27.87
CA THR A 199 9.79 10.67 -28.55
C THR A 199 9.63 9.30 -29.18
N LEU A 200 8.88 8.39 -28.59
CA LEU A 200 8.59 7.07 -29.16
C LEU A 200 7.70 7.19 -30.40
N SER A 201 6.69 8.06 -30.40
CA SER A 201 5.86 8.33 -31.57
C SER A 201 6.64 9.01 -32.72
N LEU A 202 7.56 9.91 -32.40
CA LEU A 202 8.46 10.53 -33.35
C LEU A 202 9.43 9.51 -33.97
N LEU A 203 10.00 8.60 -33.14
CA LEU A 203 10.86 7.52 -33.64
C LEU A 203 10.12 6.53 -34.53
N ILE A 204 8.85 6.23 -34.22
CA ILE A 204 8.00 5.37 -35.09
C ILE A 204 7.73 6.04 -36.43
N LEU A 205 7.43 7.35 -36.45
CA LEU A 205 7.22 8.11 -37.68
C LEU A 205 8.52 8.23 -38.49
N PHE A 206 9.67 8.50 -37.88
CA PHE A 206 10.98 8.49 -38.52
C PHE A 206 11.37 7.10 -39.01
N GLY A 207 11.14 6.05 -38.20
CA GLY A 207 11.40 4.66 -38.59
C GLY A 207 10.54 4.19 -39.76
N ALA A 208 9.26 4.60 -39.83
CA ALA A 208 8.37 4.32 -40.95
C ALA A 208 8.81 5.07 -42.23
N GLY A 209 9.21 6.32 -42.09
CA GLY A 209 9.78 7.11 -43.18
C GLY A 209 11.11 6.54 -43.70
N TYR A 210 12.00 6.17 -42.79
CA TYR A 210 13.29 5.54 -43.08
C TYR A 210 13.13 4.18 -43.76
N ARG A 211 12.21 3.35 -43.26
CA ARG A 211 11.88 2.04 -43.84
C ARG A 211 11.30 2.14 -45.28
N ASN A 212 10.48 3.19 -45.58
CA ASN A 212 9.98 3.43 -46.93
C ASN A 212 11.06 3.96 -47.86
N TYR A 213 12.05 4.73 -47.35
CA TYR A 213 13.16 5.23 -48.14
C TYR A 213 14.14 4.11 -48.54
N TYR A 214 14.41 3.15 -47.62
CA TYR A 214 15.35 2.04 -47.88
C TYR A 214 14.72 0.79 -48.51
N LYS A 215 13.39 0.68 -48.63
CA LYS A 215 12.76 -0.44 -49.36
C LYS A 215 13.05 -0.51 -50.89
N LYS A 216 13.84 0.44 -51.43
CA LYS A 216 14.27 0.46 -52.83
C LYS A 216 15.67 -0.12 -53.07
N GLY A 217 16.35 -0.64 -52.05
CA GLY A 217 17.65 -1.31 -52.22
C GLY A 217 17.63 -2.66 -51.55
N GLY A 218 17.44 -3.70 -52.36
CA GLY A 218 17.42 -5.06 -51.83
C GLY A 218 18.75 -5.50 -51.28
N ARG A 219 18.70 -6.12 -50.08
CA ARG A 219 19.65 -7.15 -49.64
C ARG A 219 18.90 -8.09 -48.72
N GLU A 220 18.90 -9.34 -49.10
CA GLU A 220 18.50 -10.45 -48.27
C GLU A 220 19.47 -10.54 -47.08
N ASP A 221 19.03 -10.16 -45.89
CA ASP A 221 19.72 -10.51 -44.66
C ASP A 221 19.24 -11.90 -44.22
N SER A 222 20.12 -12.86 -44.36
CA SER A 222 19.95 -14.21 -43.86
C SER A 222 19.76 -14.15 -42.35
N ALA A 223 18.58 -14.54 -41.89
CA ALA A 223 18.31 -14.75 -40.45
C ALA A 223 19.26 -15.86 -39.95
N VAL A 224 20.21 -15.51 -39.11
CA VAL A 224 21.02 -16.48 -38.37
C VAL A 224 20.09 -17.17 -37.36
N THR A 225 19.62 -18.34 -37.72
CA THR A 225 18.85 -19.21 -36.80
C THR A 225 19.84 -19.80 -35.81
N VAL A 226 19.91 -19.23 -34.60
CA VAL A 226 20.66 -19.82 -33.50
C VAL A 226 19.96 -21.11 -33.07
N SER A 227 20.56 -22.27 -33.39
CA SER A 227 20.03 -23.59 -33.02
C SER A 227 20.44 -23.93 -31.60
N TYR A 228 19.55 -23.75 -30.63
CA TYR A 228 19.76 -24.26 -29.27
C TYR A 228 19.57 -25.78 -29.24
N PRO A 229 20.32 -26.56 -28.40
CA PRO A 229 20.08 -27.95 -28.18
C PRO A 229 18.62 -28.18 -27.75
N ALA A 230 17.98 -29.29 -28.14
CA ALA A 230 16.56 -29.57 -27.96
C ALA A 230 16.04 -29.14 -26.58
N LEU A 231 15.33 -28.00 -26.54
CA LEU A 231 14.78 -27.41 -25.32
C LEU A 231 13.44 -28.08 -24.96
N VAL A 232 13.23 -28.35 -23.68
CA VAL A 232 11.93 -28.79 -23.16
C VAL A 232 10.98 -27.60 -23.19
N GLU A 233 9.66 -27.83 -23.27
CA GLU A 233 8.64 -26.80 -23.44
C GLU A 233 8.76 -25.63 -22.43
N HIS A 234 9.07 -25.91 -21.16
CA HIS A 234 9.26 -24.88 -20.13
C HIS A 234 10.56 -24.09 -20.29
N GLU A 235 11.59 -24.69 -20.85
CA GLU A 235 12.87 -24.06 -21.17
C GLU A 235 12.69 -23.09 -22.34
N LYS A 236 11.90 -23.47 -23.36
CA LYS A 236 11.56 -22.61 -24.50
C LYS A 236 10.90 -21.32 -24.04
N VAL A 237 9.92 -21.39 -23.13
CA VAL A 237 9.25 -20.20 -22.59
C VAL A 237 10.24 -19.22 -21.98
N VAL A 238 11.23 -19.70 -21.22
CA VAL A 238 12.24 -18.84 -20.57
C VAL A 238 13.22 -18.26 -21.60
N VAL A 239 13.64 -19.07 -22.58
CA VAL A 239 14.53 -18.60 -23.65
C VAL A 239 13.82 -17.57 -24.53
N ASP A 240 12.57 -17.79 -24.92
CA ASP A 240 11.76 -16.84 -25.70
C ASP A 240 11.57 -15.48 -24.97
N LEU A 241 11.42 -15.51 -23.63
CA LEU A 241 11.35 -14.29 -22.81
C LEU A 241 12.69 -13.55 -22.84
N LEU A 242 13.81 -14.26 -22.70
CA LEU A 242 15.14 -13.67 -22.73
C LEU A 242 15.50 -13.13 -24.12
N GLU A 243 15.09 -13.78 -25.19
CA GLU A 243 15.31 -13.30 -26.57
C GLU A 243 14.55 -12.00 -26.86
N LYS A 244 13.36 -11.84 -26.26
CA LYS A 244 12.53 -10.63 -26.41
C LYS A 244 13.00 -9.49 -25.50
N ALA A 245 13.77 -9.80 -24.46
CA ALA A 245 14.26 -8.81 -23.52
C ALA A 245 15.38 -7.97 -24.11
N ASP A 246 15.43 -6.69 -23.74
CA ASP A 246 16.48 -5.79 -24.15
C ASP A 246 17.86 -6.28 -23.65
N GLY A 247 18.81 -6.40 -24.59
CA GLY A 247 20.13 -6.96 -24.30
C GLY A 247 20.14 -8.45 -23.95
N ASN A 248 19.03 -9.19 -24.15
CA ASN A 248 18.85 -10.61 -23.79
C ASN A 248 19.10 -10.90 -22.31
N VAL A 249 18.66 -9.98 -21.45
CA VAL A 249 18.90 -10.02 -20.01
C VAL A 249 17.61 -9.74 -19.25
N MET A 250 17.30 -10.57 -18.24
CA MET A 250 16.15 -10.37 -17.36
C MET A 250 16.47 -10.73 -15.91
N TRP A 251 15.74 -10.12 -14.98
CA TRP A 251 15.78 -10.53 -13.58
C TRP A 251 15.02 -11.83 -13.36
N GLN A 252 15.52 -12.71 -12.51
CA GLN A 252 14.85 -13.96 -12.17
C GLN A 252 13.41 -13.75 -11.68
N LYS A 253 13.14 -12.68 -10.93
CA LYS A 253 11.80 -12.33 -10.46
C LYS A 253 10.88 -11.92 -11.62
N GLN A 254 11.41 -11.22 -12.60
CA GLN A 254 10.68 -10.81 -13.80
C GLN A 254 10.31 -12.02 -14.65
N ILE A 255 11.26 -12.95 -14.87
CA ILE A 255 11.01 -14.23 -15.54
C ILE A 255 9.89 -15.01 -14.82
N GLN A 256 9.87 -15.00 -13.49
CA GLN A 256 8.80 -15.64 -12.72
C GLN A 256 7.42 -15.05 -13.02
N VAL A 257 7.32 -13.73 -13.06
CA VAL A 257 6.05 -13.01 -13.32
C VAL A 257 5.59 -13.26 -14.75
N GLU A 258 6.48 -13.08 -15.73
CA GLU A 258 6.11 -13.15 -17.16
C GLU A 258 5.85 -14.57 -17.65
N SER A 259 6.56 -15.58 -17.09
CA SER A 259 6.31 -16.99 -17.43
C SER A 259 5.08 -17.57 -16.73
N GLY A 260 4.58 -16.94 -15.66
CA GLY A 260 3.54 -17.51 -14.79
C GLY A 260 3.99 -18.75 -13.98
N PHE A 261 5.29 -19.03 -13.91
CA PHE A 261 5.80 -20.20 -13.21
C PHE A 261 6.00 -19.93 -11.71
N SER A 262 5.82 -20.96 -10.89
CA SER A 262 6.15 -20.87 -9.48
C SER A 262 7.67 -20.62 -9.27
N LYS A 263 8.06 -19.99 -8.16
CA LYS A 263 9.47 -19.72 -7.81
C LYS A 263 10.35 -20.97 -7.90
N VAL A 264 9.83 -22.11 -7.45
CA VAL A 264 10.54 -23.41 -7.48
C VAL A 264 10.73 -23.89 -8.93
N LYS A 265 9.69 -23.75 -9.78
CA LYS A 265 9.76 -24.14 -11.19
C LYS A 265 10.76 -23.26 -11.95
N VAL A 266 10.71 -21.94 -11.77
CA VAL A 266 11.70 -21.02 -12.38
C VAL A 266 13.12 -21.40 -11.98
N SER A 267 13.38 -21.64 -10.69
CA SER A 267 14.71 -22.01 -10.21
C SER A 267 15.24 -23.30 -10.87
N ARG A 268 14.39 -24.31 -11.03
CA ARG A 268 14.77 -25.58 -11.70
C ARG A 268 15.04 -25.40 -13.19
N VAL A 269 14.19 -24.65 -13.88
CA VAL A 269 14.37 -24.37 -15.32
C VAL A 269 15.65 -23.58 -15.56
N LEU A 270 15.91 -22.54 -14.78
CA LEU A 270 17.14 -21.74 -14.87
C LEU A 270 18.39 -22.58 -14.53
N GLN A 271 18.31 -23.50 -13.57
CA GLN A 271 19.42 -24.40 -13.26
C GLN A 271 19.70 -25.38 -14.40
N SER A 272 18.67 -25.87 -15.06
CA SER A 272 18.82 -26.74 -16.24
C SER A 272 19.45 -26.02 -17.42
N LEU A 273 18.96 -24.80 -17.74
CA LEU A 273 19.50 -23.97 -18.83
C LEU A 273 20.94 -23.54 -18.57
N GLU A 274 21.29 -23.20 -17.32
CA GLU A 274 22.64 -22.84 -16.92
C GLU A 274 23.61 -24.01 -17.05
N LYS A 275 23.22 -25.23 -16.59
CA LYS A 275 24.02 -26.45 -16.73
C LYS A 275 24.29 -26.82 -18.19
N ARG A 276 23.41 -26.43 -19.10
CA ARG A 276 23.51 -26.63 -20.54
C ARG A 276 24.23 -25.48 -21.27
N GLY A 277 24.67 -24.45 -20.54
CA GLY A 277 25.37 -23.32 -21.12
C GLY A 277 24.49 -22.35 -21.93
N VAL A 278 23.16 -22.52 -21.89
CA VAL A 278 22.20 -21.67 -22.63
C VAL A 278 22.04 -20.29 -21.97
N ILE A 279 22.17 -20.22 -20.64
CA ILE A 279 22.13 -18.98 -19.88
C ILE A 279 23.31 -18.89 -18.91
N ARG A 280 23.58 -17.67 -18.46
CA ARG A 280 24.48 -17.36 -17.33
C ARG A 280 23.72 -16.63 -16.25
N LYS A 281 23.94 -17.03 -15.00
CA LYS A 281 23.40 -16.32 -13.81
C LYS A 281 24.46 -15.43 -13.21
N GLU A 282 24.08 -14.20 -12.94
CA GLU A 282 24.88 -13.22 -12.21
C GLU A 282 24.16 -12.89 -10.89
N ALA A 283 24.81 -13.17 -9.75
CA ALA A 283 24.25 -12.89 -8.44
C ALA A 283 24.25 -11.37 -8.17
N TRP A 284 23.08 -10.85 -7.77
CA TRP A 284 22.92 -9.43 -7.44
C TRP A 284 22.03 -9.28 -6.19
N GLY A 285 22.69 -9.17 -5.04
CA GLY A 285 21.99 -9.13 -3.75
C GLY A 285 21.13 -10.37 -3.51
N ASN A 286 19.84 -10.19 -3.28
CA ASN A 286 18.88 -11.27 -3.01
C ASN A 286 18.23 -11.86 -4.28
N THR A 287 18.66 -11.49 -5.47
CA THR A 287 18.12 -11.97 -6.75
C THR A 287 19.24 -12.25 -7.75
N ASN A 288 18.89 -12.88 -8.87
CA ASN A 288 19.85 -13.15 -9.95
C ASN A 288 19.44 -12.40 -11.21
N LYS A 289 20.43 -11.90 -11.93
CA LYS A 289 20.30 -11.39 -13.29
C LYS A 289 20.65 -12.53 -14.24
N ILE A 290 19.78 -12.78 -15.21
CA ILE A 290 19.85 -13.93 -16.12
C ILE A 290 20.20 -13.42 -17.51
N HIS A 291 21.28 -13.92 -18.08
CA HIS A 291 21.79 -13.56 -19.40
C HIS A 291 21.62 -14.76 -20.34
N LEU A 292 21.09 -14.54 -21.54
CA LEU A 292 21.08 -15.54 -22.60
C LEU A 292 22.48 -15.58 -23.25
N VAL A 293 23.09 -16.76 -23.35
CA VAL A 293 24.40 -16.94 -24.00
C VAL A 293 24.15 -17.17 -25.50
N LYS A 294 24.56 -16.21 -26.34
CA LYS A 294 24.64 -16.39 -27.79
C LYS A 294 26.03 -16.89 -28.14
N GLU A 295 26.11 -18.08 -28.76
CA GLU A 295 27.38 -18.72 -29.17
C GLU A 295 28.15 -17.84 -30.14
N GLN A 296 28.85 -16.76 -29.71
CA GLN A 296 29.92 -16.10 -30.49
C GLN A 296 30.69 -14.95 -29.82
N GLU A 297 30.62 -14.71 -28.51
CA GLU A 297 31.39 -13.57 -27.93
C GLU A 297 32.48 -13.94 -26.89
N ASP A 298 32.63 -15.17 -26.45
CA ASP A 298 33.55 -15.50 -25.34
C ASP A 298 34.81 -16.33 -25.72
N LEU A 299 35.29 -16.27 -26.96
CA LEU A 299 36.55 -16.94 -27.35
C LEU A 299 37.78 -16.01 -27.37
N ASN A 300 37.69 -14.73 -26.99
CA ASN A 300 38.81 -13.78 -27.05
C ASN A 300 39.25 -13.14 -25.70
N LEU A 301 38.94 -13.75 -24.56
CA LEU A 301 39.41 -13.22 -23.26
C LEU A 301 40.21 -14.21 -22.42
N VAL A 302 40.88 -15.18 -23.03
CA VAL A 302 41.93 -15.95 -22.38
C VAL A 302 43.15 -15.86 -23.23
N ASP A 303 43.90 -14.75 -23.12
CA ASP A 303 45.34 -14.60 -23.30
C ASP A 303 45.70 -13.10 -23.21
N LYS A 304 45.96 -12.59 -22.01
CA LYS A 304 47.02 -11.66 -21.66
C LYS A 304 47.11 -11.48 -20.15
#